data_7e6630a7ac80b7c407973447e6780f75
#
_entry.id   7e6630a7ac80b7c407973447e6780f75
#
_cell.length_a   1.000
_cell.length_b   1.000
_cell.length_c   1.000
_cell.angle_alpha   90.00
_cell.angle_beta   90.00
_cell.angle_gamma   90.00
#
_symmetry.space_group_name_H-M   'P 1'
#
loop_
_entity.id
_entity.type
_entity.pdbx_description
1 polymer ?
#
loop_
_entity_poly.entity_id
_entity_poly.type
_entity_poly.pdbx_seq_one_letter_code
_entity_poly.pdbx_strand_id
1 'polypeptide(L)'
;MKKNTEEKMVQKRRVVITGLGAVTPIGNTVPEFWTNVRKGTVGIGEITGFDTKDFKVKLAAQVKDFHGEEKMDAKAARRMELFSQYAVAAAKEALEDAGLDLTKEDLFRAGVIVGSGIGSLSTIEKEYTKILEGRANRVDPLMVPRMISNMAAGNISIQLGIRGKCTNVVTACASGTNCIGDALRAIQYGDAEIMFAGGAESCICPTGIAGFQALTALSQETDPLRASIPFDVDRKGFVLGEGAGILVLEELEHARKRNARIYAELVGYGATGDAFHITSPWEDGSGAARAMELAMQEAETEPDQIGYINAHGTGTHHNDLFETRAIKRAFGEAAKQVTVNSTKSMIGHLLGAAGAVEAIVCVKTLQEGFIHQTVGTKETDAECDLDYTIGAPKQKKLDYAMSNSLGFGGHNATILMKRYEEGNRE
;
A
#
# COMPACT_ATOMS: atom_id res chain seq x y z
N MET A 1 -12.29 -42.96 -31.14
CA MET A 1 -12.27 -42.77 -29.70
C MET A 1 -11.88 -41.33 -29.44
N LYS A 2 -12.86 -40.44 -29.23
CA LYS A 2 -12.63 -39.07 -28.79
C LYS A 2 -12.45 -39.14 -27.27
N LYS A 3 -11.25 -38.87 -26.76
CA LYS A 3 -11.03 -38.63 -25.32
C LYS A 3 -11.70 -37.31 -24.99
N ASN A 4 -12.80 -37.33 -24.26
CA ASN A 4 -13.29 -36.19 -23.51
C ASN A 4 -12.26 -35.86 -22.43
N THR A 5 -11.40 -34.94 -22.69
CA THR A 5 -10.64 -34.22 -21.65
C THR A 5 -11.60 -33.16 -21.13
N GLU A 6 -12.43 -33.50 -20.15
CA GLU A 6 -13.01 -32.51 -19.24
C GLU A 6 -11.80 -31.92 -18.51
N GLU A 7 -11.39 -30.72 -18.91
CA GLU A 7 -10.52 -29.89 -18.10
C GLU A 7 -11.28 -29.64 -16.78
N LYS A 8 -10.90 -30.39 -15.74
CA LYS A 8 -11.28 -30.00 -14.38
C LYS A 8 -10.71 -28.60 -14.15
N MET A 9 -11.54 -27.59 -14.25
CA MET A 9 -11.20 -26.26 -13.74
C MET A 9 -10.78 -26.47 -12.29
N VAL A 10 -9.52 -26.25 -11.99
CA VAL A 10 -9.02 -26.26 -10.62
C VAL A 10 -9.72 -25.10 -9.92
N GLN A 11 -10.68 -25.41 -9.04
CA GLN A 11 -11.36 -24.39 -8.25
C GLN A 11 -10.29 -23.63 -7.46
N LYS A 12 -10.18 -22.32 -7.70
CA LYS A 12 -9.24 -21.46 -6.98
C LYS A 12 -9.59 -21.46 -5.50
N ARG A 13 -8.59 -21.61 -4.65
CA ARG A 13 -8.75 -21.48 -3.20
C ARG A 13 -9.15 -20.06 -2.84
N ARG A 14 -10.09 -19.91 -1.92
CA ARG A 14 -10.52 -18.60 -1.42
C ARG A 14 -9.50 -18.05 -0.43
N VAL A 15 -9.29 -16.74 -0.47
CA VAL A 15 -8.27 -16.07 0.35
C VAL A 15 -8.91 -14.97 1.19
N VAL A 16 -8.65 -15.01 2.49
CA VAL A 16 -9.22 -14.09 3.47
C VAL A 16 -8.13 -13.30 4.19
N ILE A 17 -8.51 -12.14 4.69
CA ILE A 17 -7.65 -11.25 5.47
C ILE A 17 -8.00 -11.47 6.94
N THR A 18 -7.03 -11.93 7.73
CA THR A 18 -7.22 -12.27 9.14
C THR A 18 -6.44 -11.38 10.09
N GLY A 19 -5.41 -10.67 9.63
CA GLY A 19 -4.61 -9.77 10.44
C GLY A 19 -4.16 -8.53 9.70
N LEU A 20 -4.03 -7.44 10.42
CA LEU A 20 -3.65 -6.12 9.93
C LEU A 20 -2.58 -5.52 10.81
N GLY A 21 -1.58 -4.87 10.21
CA GLY A 21 -0.56 -4.12 10.94
C GLY A 21 -0.11 -2.90 10.15
N ALA A 22 0.12 -1.79 10.84
CA ALA A 22 0.48 -0.51 10.19
C ALA A 22 1.42 0.33 11.03
N VAL A 23 2.34 1.00 10.33
CA VAL A 23 3.13 2.12 10.85
C VAL A 23 2.97 3.26 9.86
N THR A 24 2.43 4.40 10.31
CA THR A 24 2.07 5.52 9.44
C THR A 24 2.34 6.87 10.12
N PRO A 25 2.34 7.98 9.37
CA PRO A 25 2.52 9.33 9.95
C PRO A 25 1.45 9.75 10.96
N ILE A 26 0.32 9.03 11.05
CA ILE A 26 -0.79 9.31 11.95
C ILE A 26 -1.14 8.16 12.90
N GLY A 27 -0.23 7.20 13.06
CA GLY A 27 -0.37 6.10 14.03
C GLY A 27 0.57 4.95 13.73
N ASN A 28 1.12 4.38 14.80
CA ASN A 28 2.09 3.27 14.76
C ASN A 28 1.44 1.90 15.04
N THR A 29 0.11 1.87 15.03
CA THR A 29 -0.74 0.67 15.08
C THR A 29 -2.00 0.90 14.25
N VAL A 30 -2.65 -0.17 13.81
CA VAL A 30 -3.92 -0.08 13.05
C VAL A 30 -5.04 0.61 13.84
N PRO A 31 -5.26 0.33 15.15
CA PRO A 31 -6.25 1.05 15.93
C PRO A 31 -6.01 2.55 16.04
N GLU A 32 -4.75 2.97 16.25
CA GLU A 32 -4.37 4.38 16.30
C GLU A 32 -4.52 5.04 14.92
N PHE A 33 -3.97 4.42 13.89
CA PHE A 33 -4.09 4.88 12.51
C PHE A 33 -5.55 5.08 12.12
N TRP A 34 -6.41 4.07 12.32
CA TRP A 34 -7.83 4.15 11.97
C TRP A 34 -8.60 5.20 12.76
N THR A 35 -8.29 5.35 14.04
CA THR A 35 -8.85 6.42 14.87
C THR A 35 -8.54 7.80 14.30
N ASN A 36 -7.31 8.01 13.84
CA ASN A 36 -6.87 9.28 13.27
C ASN A 36 -7.39 9.48 11.83
N VAL A 37 -7.55 8.42 11.03
CA VAL A 37 -8.25 8.46 9.74
C VAL A 37 -9.69 8.95 9.92
N ARG A 38 -10.41 8.40 10.91
CA ARG A 38 -11.79 8.81 11.20
C ARG A 38 -11.92 10.29 11.63
N LYS A 39 -10.91 10.82 12.28
CA LYS A 39 -10.84 12.25 12.67
C LYS A 39 -10.42 13.17 11.53
N GLY A 40 -9.93 12.63 10.41
CA GLY A 40 -9.32 13.43 9.34
C GLY A 40 -7.98 14.05 9.75
N THR A 41 -7.22 13.40 10.62
CA THR A 41 -5.92 13.89 11.11
C THR A 41 -4.91 13.92 9.97
N VAL A 42 -4.23 15.06 9.80
CA VAL A 42 -3.16 15.22 8.81
C VAL A 42 -1.81 15.00 9.47
N GLY A 43 -1.05 14.03 8.95
CA GLY A 43 0.30 13.67 9.44
C GLY A 43 1.43 14.46 8.79
N ILE A 44 1.10 15.33 7.83
CA ILE A 44 2.06 16.17 7.11
C ILE A 44 2.58 17.28 8.03
N GLY A 45 3.86 17.54 7.97
CA GLY A 45 4.52 18.59 8.75
C GLY A 45 5.90 18.92 8.21
N GLU A 46 6.59 19.84 8.87
CA GLU A 46 7.96 20.20 8.50
C GLU A 46 8.90 18.99 8.57
N ILE A 47 9.82 18.89 7.62
CA ILE A 47 10.85 17.87 7.62
C ILE A 47 11.82 18.15 8.77
N THR A 48 11.98 17.20 9.69
CA THR A 48 12.81 17.34 10.89
C THR A 48 14.12 16.57 10.83
N GLY A 49 14.25 15.61 9.92
CA GLY A 49 15.40 14.70 9.83
C GLY A 49 16.69 15.35 9.30
N PHE A 50 16.60 16.51 8.64
CA PHE A 50 17.74 17.25 8.09
C PHE A 50 17.40 18.73 7.82
N ASP A 51 18.41 19.57 7.62
CA ASP A 51 18.23 20.99 7.29
C ASP A 51 17.70 21.15 5.86
N THR A 52 16.51 21.73 5.73
CA THR A 52 15.83 21.93 4.44
C THR A 52 16.05 23.30 3.82
N LYS A 53 16.95 24.16 4.36
CA LYS A 53 17.12 25.56 3.90
C LYS A 53 17.34 25.68 2.38
N ASP A 54 18.10 24.75 1.79
CA ASP A 54 18.44 24.75 0.36
C ASP A 54 17.43 23.96 -0.51
N PHE A 55 16.38 23.41 0.09
CA PHE A 55 15.32 22.71 -0.62
C PHE A 55 14.09 23.60 -0.81
N LYS A 56 13.39 23.47 -1.94
CA LYS A 56 12.10 24.13 -2.17
C LYS A 56 10.98 23.44 -1.36
N VAL A 57 11.08 22.12 -1.22
CA VAL A 57 10.15 21.30 -0.46
C VAL A 57 10.50 21.35 1.02
N LYS A 58 9.53 21.67 1.88
CA LYS A 58 9.69 21.82 3.33
C LYS A 58 8.91 20.80 4.12
N LEU A 59 7.88 20.19 3.51
CA LEU A 59 6.93 19.32 4.17
C LEU A 59 7.09 17.87 3.73
N ALA A 60 6.88 16.97 4.68
CA ALA A 60 6.76 15.52 4.45
C ALA A 60 5.81 14.92 5.48
N ALA A 61 5.35 13.71 5.24
CA ALA A 61 4.57 12.92 6.18
C ALA A 61 5.47 11.88 6.86
N GLN A 62 6.16 12.29 7.91
CA GLN A 62 7.09 11.47 8.68
C GLN A 62 6.36 10.66 9.75
N VAL A 63 6.80 9.43 9.96
CA VAL A 63 6.38 8.62 11.12
C VAL A 63 6.91 9.26 12.40
N LYS A 64 6.04 9.38 13.40
CA LYS A 64 6.34 10.03 14.68
C LYS A 64 6.44 9.00 15.81
N ASP A 65 7.28 9.27 16.79
CA ASP A 65 7.39 8.51 18.03
C ASP A 65 7.56 6.98 17.81
N PHE A 66 8.31 6.60 16.76
CA PHE A 66 8.61 5.22 16.48
C PHE A 66 9.98 4.82 17.04
N HIS A 67 9.98 3.83 17.92
CA HIS A 67 11.16 3.26 18.55
C HIS A 67 11.25 1.77 18.22
N GLY A 68 12.13 1.39 17.27
CA GLY A 68 12.24 0.01 16.78
C GLY A 68 12.60 -0.99 17.86
N GLU A 69 13.38 -0.58 18.87
CA GLU A 69 13.77 -1.40 20.02
C GLU A 69 12.61 -1.75 20.97
N GLU A 70 11.49 -1.05 20.89
CA GLU A 70 10.26 -1.40 21.62
C GLU A 70 9.42 -2.44 20.87
N LYS A 71 9.64 -2.57 19.56
CA LYS A 71 8.89 -3.47 18.67
C LYS A 71 9.64 -4.77 18.36
N MET A 72 10.96 -4.79 18.54
CA MET A 72 11.81 -5.95 18.27
C MET A 72 13.05 -5.92 19.15
N ASP A 73 13.85 -7.01 19.12
CA ASP A 73 15.14 -7.03 19.80
C ASP A 73 16.03 -5.84 19.39
N ALA A 74 16.58 -5.13 20.37
CA ALA A 74 17.37 -3.91 20.14
C ALA A 74 18.62 -4.14 19.26
N LYS A 75 19.22 -5.35 19.27
CA LYS A 75 20.34 -5.70 18.40
C LYS A 75 19.86 -5.93 16.96
N ALA A 76 18.67 -6.51 16.79
CA ALA A 76 18.04 -6.67 15.48
C ALA A 76 17.65 -5.30 14.90
N ALA A 77 17.01 -4.43 15.68
CA ALA A 77 16.62 -3.08 15.25
C ALA A 77 17.83 -2.29 14.73
N ARG A 78 18.94 -2.28 15.45
CA ARG A 78 20.19 -1.59 15.04
C ARG A 78 20.82 -2.11 13.75
N ARG A 79 20.47 -3.30 13.29
CA ARG A 79 20.95 -3.90 12.03
C ARG A 79 20.03 -3.64 10.84
N MET A 80 18.88 -3.05 11.07
CA MET A 80 17.87 -2.75 10.06
C MET A 80 17.77 -1.25 9.82
N GLU A 81 17.48 -0.87 8.61
CA GLU A 81 17.04 0.50 8.28
C GLU A 81 15.55 0.69 8.57
N LEU A 82 15.11 1.96 8.63
CA LEU A 82 13.75 2.30 9.08
C LEU A 82 12.65 1.56 8.29
N PHE A 83 12.76 1.48 6.96
CA PHE A 83 11.73 0.78 6.17
C PHE A 83 11.57 -0.69 6.58
N SER A 84 12.69 -1.36 6.92
CA SER A 84 12.66 -2.74 7.42
C SER A 84 12.14 -2.82 8.86
N GLN A 85 12.46 -1.83 9.71
CA GLN A 85 11.93 -1.77 11.08
C GLN A 85 10.42 -1.55 11.06
N TYR A 86 9.90 -0.64 10.22
CA TYR A 86 8.48 -0.42 10.02
C TYR A 86 7.77 -1.71 9.55
N ALA A 87 8.36 -2.40 8.56
CA ALA A 87 7.83 -3.65 8.05
C ALA A 87 7.73 -4.75 9.13
N VAL A 88 8.78 -4.92 9.93
CA VAL A 88 8.80 -5.92 11.02
C VAL A 88 7.81 -5.55 12.12
N ALA A 89 7.70 -4.28 12.50
CA ALA A 89 6.74 -3.82 13.51
C ALA A 89 5.30 -4.08 13.05
N ALA A 90 4.96 -3.68 11.81
CA ALA A 90 3.66 -3.94 11.22
C ALA A 90 3.36 -5.44 11.07
N ALA A 91 4.37 -6.27 10.69
CA ALA A 91 4.18 -7.71 10.59
C ALA A 91 3.91 -8.39 11.93
N LYS A 92 4.56 -7.94 13.01
CA LYS A 92 4.28 -8.44 14.36
C LYS A 92 2.89 -8.04 14.85
N GLU A 93 2.47 -6.80 14.59
CA GLU A 93 1.11 -6.38 14.88
C GLU A 93 0.09 -7.23 14.09
N ALA A 94 0.32 -7.44 12.79
CA ALA A 94 -0.56 -8.24 11.95
C ALA A 94 -0.65 -9.72 12.42
N LEU A 95 0.46 -10.29 12.87
CA LEU A 95 0.51 -11.63 13.46
C LEU A 95 -0.33 -11.71 14.74
N GLU A 96 -0.16 -10.75 15.65
CA GLU A 96 -0.91 -10.66 16.92
C GLU A 96 -2.40 -10.45 16.63
N ASP A 97 -2.74 -9.52 15.74
CA ASP A 97 -4.10 -9.22 15.34
C ASP A 97 -4.80 -10.41 14.68
N ALA A 98 -4.08 -11.22 13.91
CA ALA A 98 -4.57 -12.47 13.36
C ALA A 98 -4.82 -13.55 14.43
N GLY A 99 -4.28 -13.41 15.63
CA GLY A 99 -4.29 -14.45 16.64
C GLY A 99 -3.63 -15.75 16.14
N LEU A 100 -2.61 -15.63 15.29
CA LEU A 100 -1.95 -16.77 14.63
C LEU A 100 -0.77 -17.27 15.46
N ASP A 101 -0.80 -18.55 15.81
CA ASP A 101 0.28 -19.21 16.54
C ASP A 101 1.19 -19.99 15.57
N LEU A 102 2.26 -19.34 15.13
CA LEU A 102 3.21 -19.93 14.19
C LEU A 102 3.89 -21.21 14.68
N THR A 103 3.85 -21.52 15.99
CA THR A 103 4.39 -22.80 16.52
C THR A 103 3.53 -24.00 16.16
N LYS A 104 2.30 -23.77 15.73
CA LYS A 104 1.34 -24.80 15.31
C LYS A 104 1.23 -24.94 13.80
N GLU A 105 1.94 -24.09 13.06
CA GLU A 105 1.84 -24.02 11.61
C GLU A 105 3.02 -24.69 10.91
N ASP A 106 2.80 -25.15 9.69
CA ASP A 106 3.90 -25.51 8.82
C ASP A 106 4.56 -24.24 8.25
N LEU A 107 5.71 -23.88 8.82
CA LEU A 107 6.42 -22.67 8.46
C LEU A 107 6.92 -22.65 7.00
N PHE A 108 6.99 -23.79 6.32
CA PHE A 108 7.25 -23.84 4.88
C PHE A 108 6.01 -23.55 4.03
N ARG A 109 4.82 -23.57 4.65
CA ARG A 109 3.54 -23.17 4.05
C ARG A 109 3.13 -21.75 4.43
N ALA A 110 3.93 -21.07 5.26
CA ALA A 110 3.81 -19.65 5.56
C ALA A 110 4.88 -18.86 4.80
N GLY A 111 4.49 -17.77 4.14
CA GLY A 111 5.39 -16.96 3.31
C GLY A 111 5.31 -15.47 3.59
N VAL A 112 6.22 -14.71 2.97
CA VAL A 112 6.31 -13.24 3.07
C VAL A 112 6.51 -12.67 1.67
N ILE A 113 5.61 -11.78 1.25
CA ILE A 113 5.77 -10.98 0.02
C ILE A 113 5.55 -9.51 0.38
N VAL A 114 6.64 -8.78 0.58
CA VAL A 114 6.60 -7.37 1.04
C VAL A 114 7.51 -6.51 0.18
N GLY A 115 6.94 -5.47 -0.44
CA GLY A 115 7.59 -4.57 -1.36
C GLY A 115 8.19 -3.33 -0.69
N SER A 116 9.19 -2.78 -1.35
CA SER A 116 9.68 -1.41 -1.13
C SER A 116 10.09 -0.87 -2.49
N GLY A 117 9.68 0.33 -2.82
CA GLY A 117 9.96 0.92 -4.12
C GLY A 117 11.44 1.26 -4.33
N ILE A 118 12.13 1.59 -3.24
CA ILE A 118 13.51 2.13 -3.32
C ILE A 118 14.48 1.40 -2.38
N GLY A 119 14.04 0.92 -1.23
CA GLY A 119 14.91 0.48 -0.16
C GLY A 119 15.45 1.67 0.65
N SER A 120 16.74 1.66 1.05
CA SER A 120 17.30 2.74 1.88
C SER A 120 18.28 3.64 1.13
N LEU A 121 17.80 4.83 0.71
CA LEU A 121 18.67 5.90 0.20
C LEU A 121 19.56 6.49 1.30
N SER A 122 19.05 6.61 2.52
CA SER A 122 19.81 7.14 3.67
C SER A 122 21.06 6.32 3.98
N THR A 123 21.01 4.99 3.82
CA THR A 123 22.19 4.13 3.92
C THR A 123 23.22 4.46 2.83
N ILE A 124 22.76 4.64 1.59
CA ILE A 124 23.65 5.00 0.47
C ILE A 124 24.32 6.34 0.74
N GLU A 125 23.56 7.37 1.12
CA GLU A 125 24.08 8.70 1.45
C GLU A 125 25.19 8.63 2.52
N LYS A 126 24.86 7.99 3.64
CA LYS A 126 25.76 7.87 4.79
C LYS A 126 27.06 7.14 4.44
N GLU A 127 26.95 6.03 3.76
CA GLU A 127 28.11 5.20 3.45
C GLU A 127 28.93 5.77 2.29
N TYR A 128 28.29 6.40 1.29
CA TYR A 128 28.99 7.09 0.20
C TYR A 128 29.75 8.33 0.67
N THR A 129 29.20 9.06 1.64
CA THR A 129 29.90 10.20 2.26
C THR A 129 31.26 9.76 2.85
N LYS A 130 31.33 8.60 3.50
CA LYS A 130 32.60 8.05 4.00
C LYS A 130 33.62 7.82 2.88
N ILE A 131 33.17 7.36 1.71
CA ILE A 131 34.03 7.14 0.54
C ILE A 131 34.57 8.47 0.02
N LEU A 132 33.71 9.50 -0.11
CA LEU A 132 34.14 10.84 -0.55
C LEU A 132 35.14 11.49 0.40
N GLU A 133 35.03 11.21 1.70
CA GLU A 133 36.00 11.68 2.74
C GLU A 133 37.27 10.84 2.83
N GLY A 134 37.52 9.93 1.89
CA GLY A 134 38.72 9.06 1.89
C GLY A 134 38.69 7.94 2.94
N ARG A 135 37.52 7.63 3.49
CA ARG A 135 37.30 6.63 4.54
C ARG A 135 36.61 5.35 4.03
N ALA A 136 36.91 4.93 2.78
CA ALA A 136 36.25 3.76 2.15
C ALA A 136 36.39 2.47 3.00
N ASN A 137 37.48 2.31 3.76
CA ASN A 137 37.67 1.19 4.68
C ASN A 137 36.81 1.25 5.96
N ARG A 138 36.02 2.29 6.15
CA ARG A 138 35.05 2.49 7.24
C ARG A 138 33.61 2.30 6.81
N VAL A 139 33.34 1.90 5.54
CA VAL A 139 32.04 1.52 5.08
C VAL A 139 31.47 0.36 5.92
N ASP A 140 30.20 0.47 6.31
CA ASP A 140 29.55 -0.55 7.14
C ASP A 140 29.48 -1.88 6.39
N PRO A 141 29.94 -3.01 6.97
CA PRO A 141 29.80 -4.33 6.37
C PRO A 141 28.35 -4.71 6.02
N LEU A 142 27.38 -4.11 6.70
CA LEU A 142 25.95 -4.33 6.45
C LEU A 142 25.35 -3.32 5.48
N MET A 143 26.14 -2.46 4.82
CA MET A 143 25.63 -1.46 3.87
C MET A 143 24.68 -2.09 2.84
N VAL A 144 25.14 -3.13 2.14
CA VAL A 144 24.34 -3.77 1.09
C VAL A 144 23.07 -4.42 1.65
N PRO A 145 23.13 -5.28 2.70
CA PRO A 145 21.91 -5.83 3.29
C PRO A 145 20.95 -4.79 3.88
N ARG A 146 21.42 -3.61 4.26
CA ARG A 146 20.56 -2.55 4.78
C ARG A 146 19.83 -1.80 3.67
N MET A 147 20.49 -1.61 2.51
CA MET A 147 19.94 -0.75 1.45
C MET A 147 18.97 -1.47 0.51
N ILE A 148 19.12 -2.77 0.27
CA ILE A 148 18.34 -3.48 -0.75
C ILE A 148 16.87 -3.70 -0.32
N SER A 149 15.95 -3.48 -1.25
CA SER A 149 14.51 -3.43 -0.99
C SER A 149 13.89 -4.75 -0.50
N ASN A 150 14.48 -5.90 -0.85
CA ASN A 150 13.99 -7.22 -0.42
C ASN A 150 14.19 -7.47 1.09
N MET A 151 14.94 -6.61 1.79
CA MET A 151 15.22 -6.83 3.21
C MET A 151 14.04 -6.51 4.13
N ALA A 152 13.02 -5.81 3.67
CA ALA A 152 11.75 -5.75 4.39
C ALA A 152 11.17 -7.17 4.57
N ALA A 153 10.99 -7.91 3.46
CA ALA A 153 10.53 -9.30 3.49
C ALA A 153 11.48 -10.23 4.22
N GLY A 154 12.80 -10.13 3.95
CA GLY A 154 13.83 -10.97 4.58
C GLY A 154 13.87 -10.82 6.09
N ASN A 155 13.77 -9.59 6.61
CA ASN A 155 13.76 -9.34 8.05
C ASN A 155 12.47 -9.82 8.73
N ILE A 156 11.30 -9.70 8.09
CA ILE A 156 10.05 -10.30 8.60
C ILE A 156 10.22 -11.82 8.71
N SER A 157 10.68 -12.48 7.63
CA SER A 157 10.92 -13.93 7.61
C SER A 157 11.84 -14.37 8.76
N ILE A 158 12.97 -13.67 8.98
CA ILE A 158 13.92 -13.96 10.06
C ILE A 158 13.27 -13.76 11.43
N GLN A 159 12.56 -12.64 11.64
CA GLN A 159 11.99 -12.29 12.94
C GLN A 159 10.83 -13.19 13.36
N LEU A 160 10.05 -13.67 12.38
CA LEU A 160 8.88 -14.54 12.62
C LEU A 160 9.19 -16.03 12.43
N GLY A 161 10.38 -16.39 11.94
CA GLY A 161 10.77 -17.77 11.67
C GLY A 161 10.06 -18.40 10.47
N ILE A 162 9.45 -17.61 9.59
CA ILE A 162 8.72 -18.07 8.40
C ILE A 162 9.72 -18.59 7.36
N ARG A 163 9.44 -19.75 6.77
CA ARG A 163 10.39 -20.48 5.95
C ARG A 163 9.90 -20.80 4.53
N GLY A 164 8.65 -20.44 4.20
CA GLY A 164 8.10 -20.58 2.85
C GLY A 164 8.60 -19.49 1.91
N LYS A 165 7.82 -19.20 0.86
CA LYS A 165 8.16 -18.19 -0.14
C LYS A 165 8.45 -16.84 0.52
N CYS A 166 9.67 -16.33 0.32
CA CYS A 166 10.07 -15.01 0.83
C CYS A 166 10.61 -14.19 -0.35
N THR A 167 9.87 -13.16 -0.77
CA THR A 167 10.25 -12.34 -1.92
C THR A 167 9.73 -10.91 -1.79
N ASN A 168 10.17 -10.06 -2.71
CA ASN A 168 9.68 -8.71 -2.81
C ASN A 168 9.33 -8.40 -4.28
N VAL A 169 8.34 -7.56 -4.50
CA VAL A 169 7.99 -7.05 -5.83
C VAL A 169 8.28 -5.55 -5.83
N VAL A 170 9.01 -5.09 -6.84
CA VAL A 170 9.36 -3.68 -7.01
C VAL A 170 8.68 -3.15 -8.26
N THR A 171 7.62 -2.38 -8.06
CA THR A 171 6.84 -1.70 -9.11
C THR A 171 6.57 -0.25 -8.70
N ALA A 172 7.61 0.40 -8.17
CA ALA A 172 7.55 1.77 -7.64
C ALA A 172 6.37 1.92 -6.64
N CYS A 173 5.46 2.89 -6.88
CA CYS A 173 4.33 3.16 -5.98
C CYS A 173 3.29 2.03 -5.93
N ALA A 174 3.30 1.09 -6.87
CA ALA A 174 2.39 -0.06 -6.90
C ALA A 174 2.95 -1.30 -6.17
N SER A 175 4.17 -1.24 -5.62
CA SER A 175 4.86 -2.41 -5.03
C SER A 175 4.03 -3.12 -3.96
N GLY A 176 3.44 -2.39 -3.01
CA GLY A 176 2.63 -2.98 -1.94
C GLY A 176 1.37 -3.69 -2.47
N THR A 177 0.68 -3.08 -3.43
CA THR A 177 -0.50 -3.67 -4.07
C THR A 177 -0.15 -4.92 -4.86
N ASN A 178 0.94 -4.89 -5.64
CA ASN A 178 1.41 -6.08 -6.36
C ASN A 178 1.85 -7.19 -5.40
N CYS A 179 2.50 -6.86 -4.27
CA CYS A 179 2.85 -7.85 -3.25
C CYS A 179 1.63 -8.55 -2.66
N ILE A 180 0.54 -7.81 -2.41
CA ILE A 180 -0.73 -8.37 -1.93
C ILE A 180 -1.35 -9.27 -3.02
N GLY A 181 -1.34 -8.81 -4.28
CA GLY A 181 -1.85 -9.59 -5.41
C GLY A 181 -1.07 -10.88 -5.67
N ASP A 182 0.26 -10.84 -5.59
CA ASP A 182 1.10 -12.04 -5.76
C ASP A 182 0.97 -13.01 -4.59
N ALA A 183 0.72 -12.50 -3.37
CA ALA A 183 0.41 -13.31 -2.21
C ALA A 183 -0.96 -14.00 -2.35
N LEU A 184 -1.97 -13.30 -2.89
CA LEU A 184 -3.26 -13.90 -3.28
C LEU A 184 -3.02 -15.09 -4.22
N ARG A 185 -2.22 -14.91 -5.28
CA ARG A 185 -1.89 -15.98 -6.23
C ARG A 185 -1.20 -17.16 -5.55
N ALA A 186 -0.22 -16.90 -4.67
CA ALA A 186 0.50 -17.96 -3.96
C ALA A 186 -0.45 -18.87 -3.17
N ILE A 187 -1.46 -18.29 -2.50
CA ILE A 187 -2.47 -19.06 -1.76
C ILE A 187 -3.46 -19.74 -2.73
N GLN A 188 -3.97 -19.03 -3.74
CA GLN A 188 -4.91 -19.59 -4.71
C GLN A 188 -4.37 -20.83 -5.43
N TYR A 189 -3.07 -20.82 -5.79
CA TYR A 189 -2.41 -21.95 -6.45
C TYR A 189 -1.91 -23.03 -5.49
N GLY A 190 -2.06 -22.82 -4.18
CA GLY A 190 -1.68 -23.81 -3.17
C GLY A 190 -0.20 -23.81 -2.81
N ASP A 191 0.57 -22.79 -3.16
CA ASP A 191 1.98 -22.65 -2.76
C ASP A 191 2.11 -22.35 -1.26
N ALA A 192 1.12 -21.66 -0.68
CA ALA A 192 1.07 -21.28 0.73
C ALA A 192 -0.32 -21.45 1.34
N GLU A 193 -0.39 -21.58 2.67
CA GLU A 193 -1.62 -21.46 3.47
C GLU A 193 -1.75 -20.04 4.08
N ILE A 194 -0.61 -19.41 4.38
CA ILE A 194 -0.50 -18.14 5.08
C ILE A 194 0.50 -17.26 4.33
N MET A 195 0.15 -15.99 4.09
CA MET A 195 1.07 -15.02 3.51
C MET A 195 1.02 -13.70 4.29
N PHE A 196 2.18 -13.22 4.71
CA PHE A 196 2.37 -11.82 5.14
C PHE A 196 2.66 -10.99 3.92
N ALA A 197 1.74 -10.09 3.57
CA ALA A 197 1.80 -9.34 2.31
C ALA A 197 1.63 -7.85 2.54
N GLY A 198 2.35 -7.04 1.79
CA GLY A 198 2.23 -5.59 1.88
C GLY A 198 3.44 -4.82 1.38
N GLY A 199 3.74 -3.69 2.02
CA GLY A 199 4.85 -2.83 1.62
C GLY A 199 5.35 -1.94 2.74
N ALA A 200 6.60 -1.47 2.58
CA ALA A 200 7.27 -0.58 3.51
C ALA A 200 8.19 0.40 2.77
N GLU A 201 8.25 1.63 3.24
CA GLU A 201 9.13 2.65 2.65
C GLU A 201 9.60 3.65 3.70
N SER A 202 10.85 4.14 3.52
CA SER A 202 11.40 5.25 4.30
C SER A 202 12.44 6.00 3.46
N CYS A 203 11.98 6.98 2.68
CA CYS A 203 12.78 7.74 1.72
C CYS A 203 12.84 9.24 2.01
N ILE A 204 12.42 9.68 3.23
CA ILE A 204 12.49 11.08 3.62
C ILE A 204 13.92 11.41 4.08
N CYS A 205 14.79 11.59 3.12
CA CYS A 205 16.19 11.95 3.28
C CYS A 205 16.62 12.97 2.20
N PRO A 206 17.77 13.64 2.31
CA PRO A 206 18.22 14.63 1.34
C PRO A 206 18.16 14.17 -0.12
N THR A 207 18.70 12.98 -0.44
CA THR A 207 18.68 12.44 -1.80
C THR A 207 17.25 12.12 -2.26
N GLY A 208 16.40 11.58 -1.40
CA GLY A 208 15.00 11.30 -1.72
C GLY A 208 14.22 12.57 -2.07
N ILE A 209 14.29 13.58 -1.20
CA ILE A 209 13.63 14.88 -1.45
C ILE A 209 14.21 15.56 -2.68
N ALA A 210 15.55 15.59 -2.87
CA ALA A 210 16.18 16.22 -4.03
C ALA A 210 15.75 15.54 -5.34
N GLY A 211 15.73 14.20 -5.37
CA GLY A 211 15.36 13.43 -6.56
C GLY A 211 13.93 13.69 -7.00
N PHE A 212 12.96 13.59 -6.09
CA PHE A 212 11.55 13.86 -6.40
C PHE A 212 11.25 15.34 -6.63
N GLN A 213 11.98 16.28 -5.99
CA GLN A 213 11.92 17.71 -6.26
C GLN A 213 12.42 18.02 -7.68
N ALA A 214 13.49 17.39 -8.13
CA ALA A 214 14.03 17.56 -9.48
C ALA A 214 13.04 17.09 -10.56
N LEU A 215 12.23 16.07 -10.26
CA LEU A 215 11.13 15.61 -11.12
C LEU A 215 9.93 16.59 -11.12
N THR A 216 9.95 17.66 -10.32
CA THR A 216 8.80 18.57 -10.10
C THR A 216 7.53 17.86 -9.63
N ALA A 217 7.67 16.70 -8.99
CA ALA A 217 6.56 15.86 -8.58
C ALA A 217 6.06 16.18 -7.16
N LEU A 218 6.91 16.85 -6.34
CA LEU A 218 6.57 17.20 -4.95
C LEU A 218 5.86 18.54 -4.85
N SER A 219 4.88 18.60 -3.97
CA SER A 219 4.24 19.85 -3.55
C SER A 219 5.25 20.75 -2.84
N GLN A 220 5.27 22.04 -3.22
CA GLN A 220 6.07 23.09 -2.57
C GLN A 220 5.21 23.94 -1.64
N GLU A 221 3.98 23.51 -1.35
CA GLU A 221 3.08 24.18 -0.43
C GLU A 221 3.68 24.16 0.99
N THR A 222 3.41 25.19 1.76
CA THR A 222 3.90 25.36 3.14
C THR A 222 2.82 25.21 4.20
N ASP A 223 1.54 25.20 3.79
CA ASP A 223 0.43 24.84 4.66
C ASP A 223 0.23 23.32 4.66
N PRO A 224 0.46 22.60 5.77
CA PRO A 224 0.27 21.16 5.85
C PRO A 224 -1.12 20.68 5.44
N LEU A 225 -2.17 21.51 5.65
CA LEU A 225 -3.54 21.17 5.30
C LEU A 225 -3.84 21.32 3.79
N ARG A 226 -2.96 21.99 3.05
CA ARG A 226 -3.09 22.20 1.60
C ARG A 226 -1.99 21.52 0.79
N ALA A 227 -1.01 20.92 1.46
CA ALA A 227 0.14 20.33 0.78
C ALA A 227 -0.19 19.07 -0.02
N SER A 228 -1.11 18.23 0.47
CA SER A 228 -1.60 17.02 -0.22
C SER A 228 -3.11 17.11 -0.41
N ILE A 229 -3.52 17.54 -1.60
CA ILE A 229 -4.93 17.83 -1.96
C ILE A 229 -5.33 17.11 -3.25
N PRO A 230 -5.45 15.77 -3.22
CA PRO A 230 -5.85 15.00 -4.40
C PRO A 230 -7.16 15.53 -5.02
N PHE A 231 -7.21 15.57 -6.35
CA PHE A 231 -8.34 16.01 -7.17
C PHE A 231 -8.72 17.49 -7.06
N ASP A 232 -8.05 18.28 -6.20
CA ASP A 232 -8.29 19.72 -6.05
C ASP A 232 -7.81 20.48 -7.30
N VAL A 233 -8.49 21.56 -7.65
CA VAL A 233 -8.10 22.44 -8.78
C VAL A 233 -6.71 23.07 -8.54
N ASP A 234 -6.35 23.32 -7.28
CA ASP A 234 -5.07 23.92 -6.87
C ASP A 234 -3.96 22.90 -6.59
N ARG A 235 -4.16 21.59 -6.85
CA ARG A 235 -3.15 20.56 -6.60
C ARG A 235 -1.84 20.82 -7.34
N LYS A 236 -0.70 20.64 -6.67
CA LYS A 236 0.62 20.99 -7.19
C LYS A 236 1.68 19.90 -7.04
N GLY A 237 1.30 18.67 -6.78
CA GLY A 237 2.20 17.55 -6.54
C GLY A 237 1.86 16.77 -5.29
N PHE A 238 2.58 15.68 -5.04
CA PHE A 238 2.38 14.88 -3.84
C PHE A 238 3.29 15.32 -2.68
N VAL A 239 2.94 14.94 -1.48
CA VAL A 239 3.82 15.02 -0.30
C VAL A 239 4.45 13.66 -0.06
N LEU A 240 5.77 13.59 0.06
CA LEU A 240 6.46 12.34 0.37
C LEU A 240 6.12 11.87 1.79
N GLY A 241 5.74 10.59 1.92
CA GLY A 241 5.47 9.95 3.20
C GLY A 241 6.30 8.69 3.39
N GLU A 242 6.26 8.14 4.60
CA GLU A 242 6.94 6.91 4.97
C GLU A 242 6.05 6.04 5.87
N GLY A 243 6.38 4.75 5.98
CA GLY A 243 5.66 3.80 6.83
C GLY A 243 5.63 2.38 6.28
N ALA A 244 4.71 1.57 6.81
CA ALA A 244 4.46 0.20 6.36
C ALA A 244 2.99 -0.18 6.56
N GLY A 245 2.51 -1.08 5.71
CA GLY A 245 1.27 -1.81 5.89
C GLY A 245 1.49 -3.29 5.60
N ILE A 246 1.01 -4.15 6.50
CA ILE A 246 1.10 -5.61 6.37
C ILE A 246 -0.26 -6.23 6.64
N LEU A 247 -0.67 -7.12 5.75
CA LEU A 247 -1.85 -7.96 5.88
C LEU A 247 -1.43 -9.42 6.07
N VAL A 248 -2.10 -10.14 6.94
CA VAL A 248 -2.06 -11.60 6.99
C VAL A 248 -3.19 -12.12 6.09
N LEU A 249 -2.79 -12.77 5.00
CA LEU A 249 -3.69 -13.47 4.09
C LEU A 249 -3.67 -14.96 4.42
N GLU A 250 -4.83 -15.58 4.48
CA GLU A 250 -4.96 -17.02 4.74
C GLU A 250 -5.91 -17.67 3.74
N GLU A 251 -5.67 -18.96 3.48
CA GLU A 251 -6.66 -19.80 2.85
C GLU A 251 -7.89 -19.90 3.74
N LEU A 252 -9.08 -19.80 3.15
CA LEU A 252 -10.34 -19.69 3.89
C LEU A 252 -10.57 -20.86 4.86
N GLU A 253 -10.38 -22.11 4.42
CA GLU A 253 -10.63 -23.29 5.27
C GLU A 253 -9.57 -23.42 6.37
N HIS A 254 -8.32 -22.98 6.11
CA HIS A 254 -7.29 -22.84 7.12
C HIS A 254 -7.73 -21.84 8.22
N ALA A 255 -8.18 -20.65 7.83
CA ALA A 255 -8.66 -19.63 8.75
C ALA A 255 -9.87 -20.11 9.58
N ARG A 256 -10.85 -20.77 8.93
CA ARG A 256 -12.03 -21.35 9.58
C ARG A 256 -11.67 -22.43 10.58
N LYS A 257 -10.75 -23.34 10.24
CA LYS A 257 -10.32 -24.47 11.11
C LYS A 257 -9.74 -23.98 12.44
N ARG A 258 -9.07 -22.83 12.46
CA ARG A 258 -8.53 -22.22 13.67
C ARG A 258 -9.46 -21.20 14.31
N ASN A 259 -10.70 -21.02 13.80
CA ASN A 259 -11.67 -20.01 14.22
C ASN A 259 -11.10 -18.57 14.19
N ALA A 260 -10.39 -18.25 13.12
CA ALA A 260 -9.84 -16.92 12.93
C ALA A 260 -10.94 -15.88 12.76
N ARG A 261 -10.71 -14.66 13.26
CA ARG A 261 -11.48 -13.51 12.83
C ARG A 261 -11.13 -13.22 11.36
N ILE A 262 -12.13 -13.08 10.52
CA ILE A 262 -11.98 -12.73 9.11
C ILE A 262 -12.48 -11.30 8.91
N TYR A 263 -11.62 -10.44 8.43
CA TYR A 263 -11.91 -9.04 8.14
C TYR A 263 -12.66 -8.84 6.83
N ALA A 264 -12.15 -9.45 5.78
CA ALA A 264 -12.67 -9.38 4.42
C ALA A 264 -12.12 -10.56 3.61
N GLU A 265 -12.67 -10.80 2.43
CA GLU A 265 -12.12 -11.69 1.43
C GLU A 265 -11.40 -10.90 0.35
N LEU A 266 -10.19 -11.29 -0.03
CA LEU A 266 -9.47 -10.73 -1.15
C LEU A 266 -9.87 -11.51 -2.40
N VAL A 267 -10.68 -10.90 -3.26
CA VAL A 267 -11.39 -11.60 -4.35
C VAL A 267 -10.86 -11.31 -5.74
N GLY A 268 -10.14 -10.20 -5.92
CA GLY A 268 -9.65 -9.82 -7.24
C GLY A 268 -8.33 -9.08 -7.21
N TYR A 269 -7.52 -9.30 -8.24
CA TYR A 269 -6.27 -8.62 -8.50
C TYR A 269 -6.07 -8.42 -9.99
N GLY A 270 -5.79 -7.17 -10.39
CA GLY A 270 -5.41 -6.82 -11.75
C GLY A 270 -4.10 -6.06 -11.77
N ALA A 271 -3.22 -6.40 -12.70
CA ALA A 271 -1.97 -5.70 -12.94
C ALA A 271 -1.73 -5.52 -14.44
N THR A 272 -1.30 -4.31 -14.83
CA THR A 272 -1.02 -3.93 -16.22
C THR A 272 0.17 -2.99 -16.30
N GLY A 273 0.66 -2.76 -17.51
CA GLY A 273 1.66 -1.74 -17.82
C GLY A 273 1.16 -0.81 -18.91
N ASP A 274 1.41 0.51 -18.77
CA ASP A 274 1.01 1.50 -19.76
C ASP A 274 1.84 1.43 -21.05
N ALA A 275 3.09 0.99 -20.96
CA ALA A 275 4.05 0.98 -22.07
C ALA A 275 4.15 2.33 -22.81
N PHE A 276 4.14 3.44 -22.05
CA PHE A 276 4.04 4.79 -22.58
C PHE A 276 5.22 5.69 -22.16
N HIS A 277 5.33 6.01 -20.87
CA HIS A 277 6.32 6.96 -20.36
C HIS A 277 6.87 6.53 -19.01
N ILE A 278 8.09 6.95 -18.65
CA ILE A 278 8.76 6.53 -17.42
C ILE A 278 8.11 7.08 -16.13
N THR A 279 7.44 8.24 -16.19
CA THR A 279 6.85 8.90 -15.01
C THR A 279 5.41 9.33 -15.18
N SER A 280 4.88 9.41 -16.40
CA SER A 280 3.50 9.84 -16.67
C SER A 280 2.63 8.64 -17.02
N PRO A 281 1.44 8.49 -16.39
CA PRO A 281 0.45 7.52 -16.86
C PRO A 281 -0.01 7.86 -18.29
N TRP A 282 -0.60 6.89 -18.98
CA TRP A 282 -1.23 7.15 -20.26
C TRP A 282 -2.47 8.04 -20.09
N GLU A 283 -2.57 9.09 -20.88
CA GLU A 283 -3.58 10.14 -20.72
C GLU A 283 -5.04 9.67 -20.88
N ASP A 284 -5.29 8.56 -21.59
CA ASP A 284 -6.62 7.98 -21.77
C ASP A 284 -7.02 7.05 -20.58
N GLY A 285 -6.11 6.81 -19.64
CA GLY A 285 -6.33 5.95 -18.46
C GLY A 285 -6.53 4.46 -18.78
N SER A 286 -6.24 4.01 -20.01
CA SER A 286 -6.56 2.64 -20.45
C SER A 286 -5.85 1.55 -19.65
N GLY A 287 -4.58 1.77 -19.25
CA GLY A 287 -3.81 0.82 -18.46
C GLY A 287 -4.43 0.60 -17.07
N ALA A 288 -4.69 1.69 -16.35
CA ALA A 288 -5.32 1.63 -15.03
C ALA A 288 -6.76 1.09 -15.10
N ALA A 289 -7.55 1.49 -16.13
CA ALA A 289 -8.87 0.94 -16.36
C ALA A 289 -8.82 -0.58 -16.54
N ARG A 290 -7.85 -1.08 -17.33
CA ARG A 290 -7.70 -2.51 -17.56
C ARG A 290 -7.31 -3.27 -16.29
N ALA A 291 -6.50 -2.69 -15.40
CA ALA A 291 -6.19 -3.29 -14.10
C ALA A 291 -7.45 -3.43 -13.23
N MET A 292 -8.32 -2.40 -13.19
CA MET A 292 -9.61 -2.46 -12.50
C MET A 292 -10.54 -3.54 -13.12
N GLU A 293 -10.67 -3.57 -14.45
CA GLU A 293 -11.46 -4.59 -15.15
C GLU A 293 -10.99 -6.03 -14.85
N LEU A 294 -9.68 -6.26 -14.83
CA LEU A 294 -9.11 -7.58 -14.51
C LEU A 294 -9.42 -7.99 -13.07
N ALA A 295 -9.36 -7.06 -12.11
CA ALA A 295 -9.72 -7.33 -10.73
C ALA A 295 -11.22 -7.65 -10.58
N MET A 296 -12.10 -6.93 -11.29
CA MET A 296 -13.54 -7.21 -11.33
C MET A 296 -13.84 -8.56 -11.99
N GLN A 297 -13.20 -8.84 -13.13
CA GLN A 297 -13.35 -10.11 -13.84
C GLN A 297 -12.94 -11.30 -12.97
N GLU A 298 -11.84 -11.19 -12.21
CA GLU A 298 -11.42 -12.26 -11.32
C GLU A 298 -12.40 -12.46 -10.15
N ALA A 299 -12.95 -11.38 -9.64
CA ALA A 299 -13.94 -11.41 -8.57
C ALA A 299 -15.35 -11.81 -9.03
N GLU A 300 -15.56 -12.01 -10.34
CA GLU A 300 -16.86 -12.28 -10.96
C GLU A 300 -17.92 -11.25 -10.52
N THR A 301 -17.54 -9.97 -10.52
CA THR A 301 -18.39 -8.86 -10.06
C THR A 301 -18.52 -7.77 -11.12
N GLU A 302 -19.66 -7.07 -11.08
CA GLU A 302 -19.97 -5.96 -11.99
C GLU A 302 -19.63 -4.61 -11.36
N PRO A 303 -19.35 -3.57 -12.16
CA PRO A 303 -18.95 -2.25 -11.66
C PRO A 303 -19.93 -1.60 -10.68
N ASP A 304 -21.23 -1.80 -10.83
CA ASP A 304 -22.29 -1.23 -9.98
C ASP A 304 -22.36 -1.85 -8.57
N GLN A 305 -21.72 -3.00 -8.37
CA GLN A 305 -21.60 -3.65 -7.06
C GLN A 305 -20.46 -3.04 -6.21
N ILE A 306 -19.54 -2.29 -6.84
CA ILE A 306 -18.38 -1.69 -6.15
C ILE A 306 -18.78 -0.31 -5.64
N GLY A 307 -18.96 -0.21 -4.33
CA GLY A 307 -19.43 1.02 -3.72
C GLY A 307 -18.37 2.03 -3.34
N TYR A 308 -17.07 1.61 -3.33
CA TYR A 308 -15.96 2.43 -2.86
C TYR A 308 -14.65 2.12 -3.58
N ILE A 309 -13.90 3.18 -3.92
CA ILE A 309 -12.53 3.13 -4.44
C ILE A 309 -11.63 4.00 -3.56
N ASN A 310 -10.58 3.39 -2.98
CA ASN A 310 -9.42 4.12 -2.50
C ASN A 310 -8.51 4.35 -3.70
N ALA A 311 -8.49 5.58 -4.18
CA ALA A 311 -7.75 5.94 -5.38
C ALA A 311 -6.25 6.07 -5.12
N HIS A 312 -5.47 5.91 -6.16
CA HIS A 312 -4.07 6.31 -6.10
C HIS A 312 -3.93 7.78 -5.74
N GLY A 313 -4.68 8.68 -6.39
CA GLY A 313 -4.96 10.04 -5.97
C GLY A 313 -3.79 10.75 -5.30
N THR A 314 -2.75 11.07 -6.06
CA THR A 314 -1.49 11.63 -5.51
C THR A 314 -1.52 13.13 -5.26
N GLY A 315 -2.47 13.86 -5.86
CA GLY A 315 -2.45 15.31 -5.90
C GLY A 315 -1.54 15.87 -7.01
N THR A 316 -1.05 15.03 -7.92
CA THR A 316 -0.40 15.50 -9.15
C THR A 316 -1.43 15.73 -10.24
N HIS A 317 -1.21 16.74 -11.07
CA HIS A 317 -2.18 17.14 -12.10
C HIS A 317 -2.57 15.97 -13.01
N HIS A 318 -1.59 15.30 -13.62
CA HIS A 318 -1.82 14.24 -14.59
C HIS A 318 -2.39 12.95 -13.95
N ASN A 319 -1.85 12.53 -12.80
CA ASN A 319 -2.31 11.31 -12.18
C ASN A 319 -3.81 11.37 -11.86
N ASP A 320 -4.23 12.43 -11.18
CA ASP A 320 -5.62 12.52 -10.69
C ASP A 320 -6.61 12.63 -11.84
N LEU A 321 -6.25 13.38 -12.90
CA LEU A 321 -7.02 13.48 -14.11
C LEU A 321 -7.13 12.14 -14.85
N PHE A 322 -6.01 11.44 -15.03
CA PHE A 322 -5.98 10.21 -15.83
C PHE A 322 -6.59 9.03 -15.05
N GLU A 323 -6.45 9.00 -13.73
CA GLU A 323 -7.16 8.04 -12.87
C GLU A 323 -8.69 8.28 -12.91
N THR A 324 -9.13 9.54 -12.92
CA THR A 324 -10.55 9.88 -13.14
C THR A 324 -11.07 9.29 -14.44
N ARG A 325 -10.32 9.48 -15.53
CA ARG A 325 -10.66 8.90 -16.85
C ARG A 325 -10.66 7.37 -16.82
N ALA A 326 -9.69 6.77 -16.12
CA ALA A 326 -9.62 5.31 -15.96
C ALA A 326 -10.83 4.75 -15.21
N ILE A 327 -11.25 5.38 -14.10
CA ILE A 327 -12.44 4.97 -13.35
C ILE A 327 -13.68 5.09 -14.23
N LYS A 328 -13.88 6.21 -14.93
CA LYS A 328 -14.99 6.38 -15.86
C LYS A 328 -15.03 5.31 -16.96
N ARG A 329 -13.86 4.96 -17.48
CA ARG A 329 -13.73 3.94 -18.52
C ARG A 329 -14.06 2.55 -18.01
N ALA A 330 -13.56 2.16 -16.85
CA ALA A 330 -13.77 0.84 -16.27
C ALA A 330 -15.21 0.64 -15.73
N PHE A 331 -15.81 1.72 -15.21
CA PHE A 331 -17.12 1.67 -14.54
C PHE A 331 -18.29 2.11 -15.41
N GLY A 332 -18.06 2.81 -16.53
CA GLY A 332 -19.12 3.35 -17.37
C GLY A 332 -20.08 4.22 -16.56
N GLU A 333 -21.38 3.99 -16.69
CA GLU A 333 -22.41 4.73 -15.95
C GLU A 333 -22.35 4.51 -14.42
N ALA A 334 -21.82 3.38 -13.95
CA ALA A 334 -21.66 3.11 -12.52
C ALA A 334 -20.62 4.05 -11.86
N ALA A 335 -19.74 4.68 -12.64
CA ALA A 335 -18.78 5.66 -12.12
C ALA A 335 -19.45 6.84 -11.38
N LYS A 336 -20.69 7.16 -11.70
CA LYS A 336 -21.49 8.22 -11.03
C LYS A 336 -21.97 7.82 -9.63
N GLN A 337 -21.90 6.53 -9.25
CA GLN A 337 -22.44 5.99 -8.02
C GLN A 337 -21.34 5.50 -7.06
N VAL A 338 -20.14 5.28 -7.57
CA VAL A 338 -19.00 4.89 -6.77
C VAL A 338 -18.47 6.08 -5.97
N THR A 339 -18.17 5.84 -4.70
CA THR A 339 -17.55 6.85 -3.84
C THR A 339 -16.03 6.67 -3.88
N VAL A 340 -15.32 7.74 -4.14
CA VAL A 340 -13.84 7.75 -4.27
C VAL A 340 -13.25 8.61 -3.17
N ASN A 341 -12.06 8.30 -2.69
CA ASN A 341 -11.24 9.20 -1.90
C ASN A 341 -9.75 8.89 -2.08
N SER A 342 -8.89 9.71 -1.48
CA SER A 342 -7.46 9.40 -1.36
C SER A 342 -6.99 9.56 0.07
N THR A 343 -6.45 8.50 0.64
CA THR A 343 -5.84 8.48 1.97
C THR A 343 -4.58 9.33 2.03
N LYS A 344 -3.93 9.56 0.88
CA LYS A 344 -2.73 10.40 0.76
C LYS A 344 -2.94 11.85 1.19
N SER A 345 -4.18 12.33 1.22
CA SER A 345 -4.53 13.63 1.77
C SER A 345 -4.16 13.78 3.25
N MET A 346 -4.08 12.68 4.00
CA MET A 346 -3.75 12.65 5.43
C MET A 346 -2.32 12.19 5.71
N ILE A 347 -1.83 11.21 4.96
CA ILE A 347 -0.56 10.53 5.26
C ILE A 347 0.55 10.79 4.24
N GLY A 348 0.28 11.61 3.20
CA GLY A 348 1.18 11.75 2.07
C GLY A 348 1.28 10.46 1.22
N HIS A 349 2.23 10.41 0.33
CA HIS A 349 2.48 9.27 -0.55
C HIS A 349 3.59 8.39 0.00
N LEU A 350 3.24 7.22 0.52
CA LEU A 350 4.17 6.26 1.14
C LEU A 350 4.90 5.37 0.09
N LEU A 351 4.89 5.74 -1.18
CA LEU A 351 5.54 5.01 -2.28
C LEU A 351 5.19 3.51 -2.24
N GLY A 352 6.20 2.64 -2.08
CA GLY A 352 6.01 1.18 -2.05
C GLY A 352 5.13 0.66 -0.91
N ALA A 353 4.94 1.43 0.17
CA ALA A 353 4.04 1.10 1.27
C ALA A 353 2.59 1.54 1.02
N ALA A 354 2.36 2.49 0.10
CA ALA A 354 1.08 3.16 -0.05
C ALA A 354 -0.09 2.19 -0.23
N GLY A 355 -0.03 1.31 -1.23
CA GLY A 355 -1.12 0.39 -1.54
C GLY A 355 -1.45 -0.60 -0.42
N ALA A 356 -0.48 -0.94 0.43
CA ALA A 356 -0.72 -1.82 1.57
C ALA A 356 -1.48 -1.11 2.70
N VAL A 357 -1.12 0.15 3.01
CA VAL A 357 -1.85 0.97 3.99
C VAL A 357 -3.26 1.29 3.47
N GLU A 358 -3.40 1.57 2.19
CA GLU A 358 -4.69 1.82 1.52
C GLU A 358 -5.58 0.57 1.49
N ALA A 359 -5.00 -0.64 1.35
CA ALA A 359 -5.71 -1.89 1.53
C ALA A 359 -6.30 -2.04 2.94
N ILE A 360 -5.54 -1.67 3.98
CA ILE A 360 -6.03 -1.64 5.36
C ILE A 360 -7.21 -0.69 5.51
N VAL A 361 -7.14 0.50 4.88
CA VAL A 361 -8.26 1.45 4.85
C VAL A 361 -9.50 0.84 4.19
N CYS A 362 -9.33 0.16 3.04
CA CYS A 362 -10.43 -0.53 2.36
C CYS A 362 -11.08 -1.60 3.25
N VAL A 363 -10.27 -2.42 3.92
CA VAL A 363 -10.75 -3.44 4.88
C VAL A 363 -11.56 -2.82 6.01
N LYS A 364 -11.04 -1.77 6.64
CA LYS A 364 -11.73 -1.04 7.72
C LYS A 364 -13.00 -0.37 7.24
N THR A 365 -12.99 0.20 6.04
CA THR A 365 -14.15 0.80 5.39
C THR A 365 -15.25 -0.23 5.13
N LEU A 366 -14.91 -1.43 4.64
CA LEU A 366 -15.86 -2.53 4.46
C LEU A 366 -16.52 -2.96 5.78
N GLN A 367 -15.74 -3.01 6.87
CA GLN A 367 -16.25 -3.42 8.18
C GLN A 367 -17.20 -2.40 8.81
N GLU A 368 -16.83 -1.11 8.74
CA GLU A 368 -17.53 -0.06 9.48
C GLU A 368 -18.51 0.75 8.61
N GLY A 369 -18.43 0.60 7.28
CA GLY A 369 -19.19 1.44 6.35
C GLY A 369 -18.76 2.91 6.34
N PHE A 370 -17.63 3.23 7.01
CA PHE A 370 -17.13 4.59 7.13
C PHE A 370 -16.13 4.88 6.01
N ILE A 371 -16.49 5.81 5.11
CA ILE A 371 -15.64 6.32 4.04
C ILE A 371 -15.09 7.68 4.49
N HIS A 372 -13.78 7.78 4.72
CA HIS A 372 -13.15 9.02 5.15
C HIS A 372 -13.17 10.09 4.05
N GLN A 373 -13.11 11.34 4.43
CA GLN A 373 -13.00 12.45 3.50
C GLN A 373 -11.60 12.55 2.86
N THR A 374 -11.52 13.11 1.64
CA THR A 374 -10.26 13.60 1.07
C THR A 374 -9.97 14.94 1.71
N VAL A 375 -9.12 14.93 2.75
CA VAL A 375 -8.86 16.09 3.61
C VAL A 375 -8.12 17.19 2.83
N GLY A 376 -8.43 18.44 3.10
CA GLY A 376 -7.77 19.59 2.48
C GLY A 376 -8.30 19.96 1.10
N THR A 377 -8.85 19.05 0.32
CA THR A 377 -9.50 19.32 -0.96
C THR A 377 -10.77 20.13 -0.74
N LYS A 378 -10.89 21.27 -1.43
CA LYS A 378 -12.01 22.23 -1.29
C LYS A 378 -12.88 22.28 -2.54
N GLU A 379 -12.24 22.33 -3.70
CA GLU A 379 -12.89 22.43 -5.01
C GLU A 379 -12.20 21.47 -5.97
N THR A 380 -12.97 20.59 -6.62
CA THR A 380 -12.40 19.66 -7.59
C THR A 380 -12.07 20.36 -8.90
N ASP A 381 -11.02 19.90 -9.55
CA ASP A 381 -10.77 20.19 -10.95
C ASP A 381 -12.02 19.79 -11.78
N ALA A 382 -12.41 20.63 -12.74
CA ALA A 382 -13.61 20.42 -13.55
C ALA A 382 -13.61 19.10 -14.33
N GLU A 383 -12.43 18.56 -14.67
CA GLU A 383 -12.27 17.26 -15.31
C GLU A 383 -12.24 16.10 -14.31
N CYS A 384 -12.06 16.38 -13.00
CA CYS A 384 -12.17 15.44 -11.90
C CYS A 384 -13.59 15.53 -11.30
N ASP A 385 -14.58 14.95 -11.98
CA ASP A 385 -16.02 15.14 -11.74
C ASP A 385 -16.71 13.92 -11.09
N LEU A 386 -15.95 13.07 -10.38
CA LEU A 386 -16.49 11.97 -9.59
C LEU A 386 -16.79 12.40 -8.14
N ASP A 387 -17.34 11.49 -7.36
CA ASP A 387 -17.61 11.71 -5.92
C ASP A 387 -16.36 11.44 -5.08
N TYR A 388 -15.52 12.45 -4.88
CA TYR A 388 -14.23 12.34 -4.15
C TYR A 388 -14.33 12.50 -2.64
N THR A 389 -15.50 12.42 -2.06
CA THR A 389 -15.74 12.52 -0.61
C THR A 389 -15.13 13.80 -0.01
N ILE A 390 -15.57 14.96 -0.49
CA ILE A 390 -15.06 16.26 -0.07
C ILE A 390 -15.90 16.80 1.10
N GLY A 391 -15.25 17.50 2.03
CA GLY A 391 -15.88 18.26 3.11
C GLY A 391 -16.33 17.41 4.30
N ALA A 392 -16.85 16.21 4.12
CA ALA A 392 -17.29 15.34 5.20
C ALA A 392 -17.15 13.85 4.84
N PRO A 393 -16.89 12.99 5.83
CA PRO A 393 -16.92 11.54 5.62
C PRO A 393 -18.33 11.06 5.30
N LYS A 394 -18.45 9.88 4.71
CA LYS A 394 -19.73 9.25 4.37
C LYS A 394 -19.93 7.96 5.13
N GLN A 395 -21.19 7.62 5.37
CA GLN A 395 -21.59 6.33 5.94
C GLN A 395 -22.38 5.56 4.88
N LYS A 396 -21.86 4.40 4.45
CA LYS A 396 -22.45 3.58 3.40
C LYS A 396 -22.17 2.10 3.66
N LYS A 397 -23.20 1.25 3.62
CA LYS A 397 -22.99 -0.20 3.62
C LYS A 397 -22.33 -0.58 2.28
N LEU A 398 -21.25 -1.31 2.33
CA LEU A 398 -20.43 -1.70 1.18
C LEU A 398 -20.27 -3.20 1.13
N ASP A 399 -20.42 -3.79 -0.04
CA ASP A 399 -20.13 -5.20 -0.28
C ASP A 399 -18.73 -5.39 -0.87
N TYR A 400 -18.28 -4.43 -1.67
CA TYR A 400 -16.95 -4.43 -2.28
C TYR A 400 -16.24 -3.09 -2.09
N ALA A 401 -14.92 -3.16 -1.91
CA ALA A 401 -14.00 -2.02 -1.90
C ALA A 401 -12.79 -2.31 -2.78
N MET A 402 -12.40 -1.33 -3.58
CA MET A 402 -11.27 -1.40 -4.51
C MET A 402 -10.16 -0.47 -4.07
N SER A 403 -8.90 -0.86 -4.26
CA SER A 403 -7.73 -0.01 -4.07
C SER A 403 -6.88 0.00 -5.33
N ASN A 404 -6.55 1.20 -5.82
CA ASN A 404 -5.73 1.42 -7.01
C ASN A 404 -4.35 1.93 -6.63
N SER A 405 -3.33 1.43 -7.32
CA SER A 405 -1.97 1.96 -7.26
C SER A 405 -1.39 2.12 -8.64
N LEU A 406 -0.86 3.32 -8.92
CA LEU A 406 -0.21 3.67 -10.18
C LEU A 406 1.24 4.03 -9.89
N GLY A 407 2.19 3.40 -10.58
CA GLY A 407 3.61 3.55 -10.31
C GLY A 407 4.41 4.07 -11.50
N PHE A 408 5.50 4.76 -11.23
CA PHE A 408 6.50 5.09 -12.25
C PHE A 408 6.91 3.84 -13.03
N GLY A 409 7.15 3.99 -14.33
CA GLY A 409 7.30 2.87 -15.27
C GLY A 409 5.98 2.43 -15.90
N GLY A 410 4.86 3.10 -15.58
CA GLY A 410 3.52 2.77 -16.07
C GLY A 410 2.94 1.52 -15.40
N HIS A 411 3.35 1.21 -14.18
CA HIS A 411 2.80 0.09 -13.41
C HIS A 411 1.43 0.45 -12.86
N ASN A 412 0.41 -0.34 -13.18
CA ASN A 412 -0.94 -0.22 -12.63
C ASN A 412 -1.28 -1.50 -11.88
N ALA A 413 -1.78 -1.37 -10.66
CA ALA A 413 -2.21 -2.49 -9.84
C ALA A 413 -3.51 -2.14 -9.12
N THR A 414 -4.45 -3.08 -9.14
CA THR A 414 -5.74 -2.95 -8.46
C THR A 414 -6.02 -4.22 -7.67
N ILE A 415 -6.44 -4.07 -6.42
CA ILE A 415 -6.97 -5.16 -5.60
C ILE A 415 -8.44 -4.88 -5.26
N LEU A 416 -9.22 -5.94 -5.22
CA LEU A 416 -10.65 -5.90 -4.90
C LEU A 416 -10.92 -6.80 -3.69
N MET A 417 -11.54 -6.21 -2.67
CA MET A 417 -11.93 -6.87 -1.43
C MET A 417 -13.44 -6.93 -1.31
N LYS A 418 -13.94 -8.03 -0.78
CA LYS A 418 -15.35 -8.29 -0.52
C LYS A 418 -15.59 -8.38 0.97
N ARG A 419 -16.71 -7.83 1.44
CA ARG A 419 -17.19 -8.04 2.81
C ARG A 419 -17.34 -9.54 3.07
N TYR A 420 -16.76 -10.00 4.17
CA TYR A 420 -16.96 -11.37 4.61
C TYR A 420 -18.23 -11.46 5.47
N GLU A 421 -19.09 -12.42 5.16
CA GLU A 421 -20.29 -12.75 5.96
C GLU A 421 -20.19 -14.22 6.39
N GLU A 422 -20.26 -14.47 7.70
CA GLU A 422 -20.36 -15.83 8.21
C GLU A 422 -21.71 -16.41 7.79
N GLY A 423 -21.68 -17.41 6.92
CA GLY A 423 -22.92 -18.11 6.51
C GLY A 423 -23.02 -18.43 5.02
N ASN A 424 -22.25 -17.84 4.16
CA ASN A 424 -22.20 -18.27 2.75
C ASN A 424 -21.43 -19.59 2.62
N ARG A 425 -22.11 -20.69 2.98
CA ARG A 425 -21.72 -22.06 2.60
C ARG A 425 -22.39 -22.33 1.25
N GLU A 426 -21.64 -22.16 0.19
CA GLU A 426 -21.98 -22.82 -1.09
C GLU A 426 -21.25 -24.13 -1.22
#